data_9f2e7e413ec6b1a102cc38c96b67e25b
#
_entry.id   9f2e7e413ec6b1a102cc38c96b67e25b
#
_cell.length_a   1.000
_cell.length_b   1.000
_cell.length_c   1.000
_cell.angle_alpha   90.00
_cell.angle_beta   90.00
_cell.angle_gamma   90.00
#
_symmetry.space_group_name_H-M   'P 1'
#
loop_
_entity.id
_entity.type
_entity.pdbx_description
1 polymer ?
#
loop_
_entity_poly.entity_id
_entity_poly.type
_entity_poly.pdbx_seq_one_letter_code
_entity_poly.pdbx_strand_id
1 'polypeptide(L)'
;MKKLPIFLILIISLFFHPSEAYPVIKEVSVLLEKSASSGSLSGTGIKFTDPDGKEIVLSGTLTIQKRASGEISVGSNTFRMPLKAVADFPMGYNGNAYHGSLIFKNSSNGFKVSNIVDIEQYLRGVIKAEMSPKWHIEALKAQCILARTFAVRAGGKHGEDDLCDGYHCQVYKGISGENRIADRAIEETSGLILRWNGSPASVYYHSDSGGMVTSSGNVWGGDIPYLEPKAEPFAYSGPNTIWEISLHMSLIESKLIGNGINIGTIHSITPLKRDESGRILKMEIKGTGGTKAISGYTFRNLVGAGKIKSTLFEFGARSPYINEERGSLPLSPLPKKNINKSSAVTVTEKIDLSEMPEDKEEKLIWLTKKRVFTTLELMEILSKPDDYDLFIEKGIARAEGRLPMPEQPSESTDVDLAETTGIPEIIRYSPDLSMAPASGQSVTIFGRGSGHGVGMSQWGAKTMAEKGWTFAQILEYYFPGTTIGQ
;
A
#
# COMPACT_ATOMS: atom_id res chain seq x y z
N MET A 1 -34.76 6.62 56.51
CA MET A 1 -34.68 5.95 55.17
C MET A 1 -34.79 7.03 54.11
N LYS A 2 -33.62 7.51 53.60
CA LYS A 2 -33.59 8.56 52.56
C LYS A 2 -33.48 7.88 51.19
N LYS A 3 -34.45 8.14 50.31
CA LYS A 3 -34.51 7.64 48.93
C LYS A 3 -33.40 8.27 48.12
N LEU A 4 -32.48 7.48 47.60
CA LEU A 4 -31.47 7.86 46.65
C LEU A 4 -32.13 8.02 45.26
N PRO A 5 -31.85 9.10 44.50
CA PRO A 5 -32.57 9.31 43.25
C PRO A 5 -32.00 8.42 42.14
N ILE A 6 -32.93 7.72 41.50
CA ILE A 6 -32.73 6.81 40.35
C ILE A 6 -32.18 7.51 39.09
N PHE A 7 -31.82 8.78 39.16
CA PHE A 7 -31.43 9.59 38.00
C PHE A 7 -29.93 9.53 37.62
N LEU A 8 -29.12 8.79 38.40
CA LEU A 8 -27.68 8.73 38.16
C LEU A 8 -27.21 7.47 37.40
N ILE A 9 -28.09 6.55 37.10
CA ILE A 9 -27.76 5.27 36.44
C ILE A 9 -27.95 5.34 34.90
N LEU A 10 -28.67 6.36 34.40
CA LEU A 10 -28.98 6.46 32.95
C LEU A 10 -27.96 7.23 32.12
N ILE A 11 -26.92 7.84 32.70
CA ILE A 11 -25.92 8.62 31.94
C ILE A 11 -24.65 7.82 31.67
N ILE A 12 -24.41 6.69 32.34
CA ILE A 12 -23.18 5.89 32.13
C ILE A 12 -23.32 4.87 30.98
N SER A 13 -24.54 4.56 30.52
CA SER A 13 -24.75 3.60 29.42
C SER A 13 -24.64 4.19 28.00
N LEU A 14 -24.35 5.47 27.86
CA LEU A 14 -24.33 6.15 26.54
C LEU A 14 -22.94 6.31 25.92
N PHE A 15 -21.87 5.83 26.58
CA PHE A 15 -20.48 5.96 26.06
C PHE A 15 -19.71 4.65 25.92
N PHE A 16 -20.31 3.51 26.21
CA PHE A 16 -19.75 2.23 25.79
C PHE A 16 -20.48 1.78 24.53
N HIS A 17 -20.13 2.32 23.38
CA HIS A 17 -20.18 1.54 22.16
C HIS A 17 -19.02 0.55 22.30
N PRO A 18 -19.27 -0.76 22.40
CA PRO A 18 -18.22 -1.72 22.16
C PRO A 18 -17.74 -1.43 20.75
N SER A 19 -16.48 -1.04 20.58
CA SER A 19 -15.84 -1.11 19.27
C SER A 19 -16.07 -2.55 18.84
N GLU A 20 -16.94 -2.79 17.87
CA GLU A 20 -17.03 -4.09 17.22
C GLU A 20 -15.60 -4.40 16.77
N ALA A 21 -14.95 -5.30 17.48
CA ALA A 21 -13.66 -5.82 17.07
C ALA A 21 -13.93 -6.48 15.72
N TYR A 22 -13.45 -5.84 14.64
CA TYR A 22 -13.51 -6.48 13.33
C TYR A 22 -12.86 -7.85 13.47
N PRO A 23 -13.54 -8.92 13.00
CA PRO A 23 -12.98 -10.25 13.10
C PRO A 23 -11.60 -10.24 12.47
N VAL A 24 -10.61 -10.71 13.21
CA VAL A 24 -9.24 -10.89 12.67
C VAL A 24 -9.37 -11.85 11.50
N ILE A 25 -9.25 -11.33 10.26
CA ILE A 25 -9.26 -12.17 9.06
C ILE A 25 -7.98 -13.01 9.13
N LYS A 26 -8.16 -14.31 9.38
CA LYS A 26 -7.03 -15.24 9.46
C LYS A 26 -6.67 -15.84 8.11
N GLU A 27 -7.63 -15.97 7.19
CA GLU A 27 -7.44 -16.56 5.88
C GLU A 27 -7.94 -15.61 4.78
N VAL A 28 -7.31 -15.70 3.63
CA VAL A 28 -7.73 -15.02 2.40
C VAL A 28 -7.93 -16.02 1.28
N SER A 29 -8.84 -15.69 0.37
CA SER A 29 -9.14 -16.43 -0.83
C SER A 29 -8.49 -15.76 -2.04
N VAL A 30 -7.55 -16.45 -2.70
CA VAL A 30 -6.79 -15.93 -3.85
C VAL A 30 -7.17 -16.68 -5.10
N LEU A 31 -7.76 -16.00 -6.06
CA LEU A 31 -8.09 -16.55 -7.38
C LEU A 31 -6.79 -16.76 -8.18
N LEU A 32 -6.42 -18.03 -8.41
CA LEU A 32 -5.25 -18.43 -9.21
C LEU A 32 -5.59 -18.61 -10.69
N GLU A 33 -6.78 -19.13 -10.97
CA GLU A 33 -7.21 -19.45 -12.33
C GLU A 33 -8.70 -19.16 -12.50
N LYS A 34 -9.06 -18.35 -13.49
CA LYS A 34 -10.46 -17.99 -13.75
C LYS A 34 -11.25 -19.08 -14.46
N SER A 35 -10.58 -19.79 -15.37
CA SER A 35 -11.21 -20.85 -16.15
C SER A 35 -10.13 -21.69 -16.82
N ALA A 36 -10.03 -22.95 -16.43
CA ALA A 36 -9.15 -23.94 -17.03
C ALA A 36 -9.95 -25.17 -17.44
N SER A 37 -9.60 -25.80 -18.56
CA SER A 37 -10.13 -27.10 -18.94
C SER A 37 -9.33 -28.27 -18.35
N SER A 38 -8.04 -28.01 -18.06
CA SER A 38 -7.11 -28.96 -17.43
C SER A 38 -6.05 -28.25 -16.61
N GLY A 39 -5.40 -28.99 -15.72
CA GLY A 39 -4.30 -28.50 -14.90
C GLY A 39 -3.48 -29.67 -14.34
N SER A 40 -2.37 -29.33 -13.71
CA SER A 40 -1.50 -30.27 -12.99
C SER A 40 -1.45 -29.93 -11.52
N LEU A 41 -1.76 -30.88 -10.65
CA LEU A 41 -1.64 -30.77 -9.20
C LEU A 41 -0.57 -31.78 -8.72
N SER A 42 0.27 -31.36 -7.79
CA SER A 42 1.29 -32.24 -7.23
C SER A 42 1.40 -32.06 -5.71
N GLY A 43 1.71 -33.17 -5.01
CA GLY A 43 1.90 -33.17 -3.57
C GLY A 43 1.87 -34.56 -2.98
N THR A 44 2.05 -34.62 -1.67
CA THR A 44 2.00 -35.86 -0.89
C THR A 44 0.82 -35.82 0.06
N GLY A 45 0.04 -36.91 0.11
CA GLY A 45 -1.08 -37.03 1.05
C GLY A 45 -2.21 -36.02 0.81
N ILE A 46 -2.46 -35.63 -0.44
CA ILE A 46 -3.51 -34.66 -0.76
C ILE A 46 -4.88 -35.31 -0.55
N LYS A 47 -5.62 -34.81 0.42
CA LYS A 47 -7.00 -35.20 0.69
C LYS A 47 -7.94 -34.37 -0.17
N PHE A 48 -8.72 -35.03 -0.99
CA PHE A 48 -9.78 -34.45 -1.80
C PHE A 48 -11.13 -34.70 -1.14
N THR A 49 -11.94 -33.67 -1.00
CA THR A 49 -13.31 -33.77 -0.44
C THR A 49 -14.27 -33.05 -1.37
N ASP A 50 -15.30 -33.74 -1.84
CA ASP A 50 -16.36 -33.17 -2.68
C ASP A 50 -17.63 -32.85 -1.86
N PRO A 51 -18.65 -32.18 -2.43
CA PRO A 51 -19.88 -31.82 -1.73
C PRO A 51 -20.73 -33.00 -1.25
N ASP A 52 -20.57 -34.17 -1.86
CA ASP A 52 -21.30 -35.39 -1.48
C ASP A 52 -20.61 -36.13 -0.32
N GLY A 53 -19.49 -35.58 0.18
CA GLY A 53 -18.70 -36.17 1.27
C GLY A 53 -17.74 -37.27 0.81
N LYS A 54 -17.55 -37.44 -0.51
CA LYS A 54 -16.56 -38.37 -1.02
C LYS A 54 -15.16 -37.88 -0.69
N GLU A 55 -14.38 -38.69 0.01
CA GLU A 55 -13.01 -38.39 0.40
C GLU A 55 -12.04 -39.40 -0.21
N ILE A 56 -10.96 -38.92 -0.86
CA ILE A 56 -9.88 -39.73 -1.38
C ILE A 56 -8.56 -39.03 -1.11
N VAL A 57 -7.54 -39.79 -0.65
CA VAL A 57 -6.17 -39.30 -0.48
C VAL A 57 -5.32 -39.81 -1.64
N LEU A 58 -4.63 -38.88 -2.32
CA LEU A 58 -3.76 -39.17 -3.44
C LEU A 58 -2.39 -38.51 -3.24
N SER A 59 -1.38 -39.04 -3.92
CA SER A 59 -0.01 -38.45 -3.89
C SER A 59 0.59 -38.51 -5.29
N GLY A 60 1.60 -37.64 -5.52
CA GLY A 60 2.32 -37.56 -6.78
C GLY A 60 1.84 -36.41 -7.67
N THR A 61 2.12 -36.49 -8.95
CA THR A 61 1.66 -35.53 -9.95
C THR A 61 0.36 -36.05 -10.57
N LEU A 62 -0.70 -35.28 -10.40
CA LEU A 62 -2.07 -35.65 -10.78
C LEU A 62 -2.57 -34.69 -11.86
N THR A 63 -3.08 -35.26 -12.96
CA THR A 63 -3.77 -34.46 -13.97
C THR A 63 -5.19 -34.15 -13.50
N ILE A 64 -5.56 -32.87 -13.56
CA ILE A 64 -6.91 -32.39 -13.30
C ILE A 64 -7.57 -32.08 -14.66
N GLN A 65 -8.80 -32.53 -14.86
CA GLN A 65 -9.54 -32.26 -16.10
C GLN A 65 -11.01 -31.99 -15.82
N LYS A 66 -11.56 -30.99 -16.47
CA LYS A 66 -13.01 -30.76 -16.54
C LYS A 66 -13.67 -31.97 -17.20
N ARG A 67 -14.75 -32.45 -16.59
CA ARG A 67 -15.64 -33.49 -17.12
C ARG A 67 -16.98 -32.89 -17.51
N ALA A 68 -18.08 -33.62 -17.32
CA ALA A 68 -19.42 -33.10 -17.52
C ALA A 68 -19.73 -31.88 -16.62
N SER A 69 -20.90 -31.28 -16.77
CA SER A 69 -21.31 -30.14 -15.97
C SER A 69 -21.24 -30.47 -14.46
N GLY A 70 -20.47 -29.66 -13.73
CA GLY A 70 -20.30 -29.83 -12.29
C GLY A 70 -19.29 -30.91 -11.86
N GLU A 71 -18.64 -31.63 -12.78
CA GLU A 71 -17.69 -32.69 -12.49
C GLU A 71 -16.25 -32.35 -12.91
N ILE A 72 -15.29 -32.91 -12.16
CA ILE A 72 -13.85 -32.77 -12.37
C ILE A 72 -13.18 -34.13 -12.10
N SER A 73 -12.19 -34.51 -12.91
CA SER A 73 -11.35 -35.66 -12.59
C SER A 73 -10.01 -35.27 -12.06
N VAL A 74 -9.49 -36.03 -11.10
CA VAL A 74 -8.15 -35.94 -10.52
C VAL A 74 -7.51 -37.33 -10.70
N GLY A 75 -6.55 -37.43 -11.62
CA GLY A 75 -6.05 -38.72 -12.08
C GLY A 75 -7.20 -39.56 -12.64
N SER A 76 -7.37 -40.79 -12.11
CA SER A 76 -8.45 -41.71 -12.50
C SER A 76 -9.78 -41.48 -11.75
N ASN A 77 -9.80 -40.61 -10.77
CA ASN A 77 -10.98 -40.42 -9.90
C ASN A 77 -11.81 -39.22 -10.37
N THR A 78 -13.14 -39.36 -10.34
CA THR A 78 -14.09 -38.30 -10.64
C THR A 78 -14.74 -37.79 -9.36
N PHE A 79 -14.89 -36.48 -9.25
CA PHE A 79 -15.48 -35.75 -8.11
C PHE A 79 -16.49 -34.71 -8.62
N ARG A 80 -17.42 -34.33 -7.76
CA ARG A 80 -18.26 -33.16 -7.97
C ARG A 80 -17.55 -31.88 -7.50
N MET A 81 -17.87 -30.76 -8.12
CA MET A 81 -17.41 -29.45 -7.71
C MET A 81 -18.46 -28.75 -6.83
N PRO A 82 -18.08 -27.91 -5.85
CA PRO A 82 -16.71 -27.51 -5.53
C PRO A 82 -15.88 -28.64 -4.90
N LEU A 83 -14.68 -28.88 -5.44
CA LEU A 83 -13.76 -29.87 -4.90
C LEU A 83 -12.70 -29.16 -4.05
N LYS A 84 -12.54 -29.58 -2.79
CA LYS A 84 -11.49 -29.06 -1.89
C LYS A 84 -10.33 -30.05 -1.85
N ALA A 85 -9.12 -29.53 -2.02
CA ALA A 85 -7.86 -30.26 -1.85
C ALA A 85 -7.07 -29.66 -0.68
N VAL A 86 -6.65 -30.51 0.26
CA VAL A 86 -5.88 -30.13 1.45
C VAL A 86 -4.72 -31.09 1.63
N ALA A 87 -3.55 -30.59 2.04
CA ALA A 87 -2.41 -31.41 2.41
C ALA A 87 -1.65 -30.76 3.58
N ASP A 88 -0.87 -31.54 4.32
CA ASP A 88 -0.02 -31.05 5.41
C ASP A 88 1.18 -30.24 4.89
N PHE A 89 1.55 -30.44 3.63
CA PHE A 89 2.63 -29.76 2.94
C PHE A 89 2.11 -28.92 1.78
N PRO A 90 2.89 -27.93 1.29
CA PRO A 90 2.49 -27.13 0.14
C PRO A 90 2.14 -27.99 -1.08
N MET A 91 1.07 -27.60 -1.76
CA MET A 91 0.63 -28.27 -2.99
C MET A 91 1.08 -27.52 -4.25
N GLY A 92 1.65 -28.24 -5.20
CA GLY A 92 1.97 -27.69 -6.52
C GLY A 92 0.73 -27.59 -7.41
N TYR A 93 0.50 -26.42 -8.02
CA TYR A 93 -0.49 -26.23 -9.07
C TYR A 93 0.13 -25.50 -10.26
N ASN A 94 0.12 -26.14 -11.45
CA ASN A 94 0.66 -25.59 -12.70
C ASN A 94 2.10 -25.01 -12.56
N GLY A 95 2.97 -25.71 -11.82
CA GLY A 95 4.38 -25.35 -11.65
C GLY A 95 4.68 -24.38 -10.50
N ASN A 96 3.69 -23.82 -9.82
CA ASN A 96 3.87 -23.08 -8.57
C ASN A 96 3.39 -23.92 -7.39
N ALA A 97 3.96 -23.70 -6.20
CA ALA A 97 3.53 -24.36 -4.97
C ALA A 97 2.88 -23.36 -4.01
N TYR A 98 1.87 -23.81 -3.26
CA TYR A 98 1.03 -22.98 -2.41
C TYR A 98 0.82 -23.63 -1.03
N HIS A 99 0.81 -22.81 0.00
CA HIS A 99 0.30 -23.19 1.33
C HIS A 99 -1.23 -23.22 1.34
N GLY A 100 -1.78 -23.79 2.40
CA GLY A 100 -3.23 -23.81 2.63
C GLY A 100 -3.97 -24.83 1.75
N SER A 101 -5.16 -24.52 1.29
CA SER A 101 -5.99 -25.43 0.49
C SER A 101 -6.27 -24.87 -0.89
N LEU A 102 -6.55 -25.76 -1.85
CA LEU A 102 -7.02 -25.41 -3.19
C LEU A 102 -8.48 -25.80 -3.35
N ILE A 103 -9.28 -24.89 -3.90
CA ILE A 103 -10.69 -25.16 -4.19
C ILE A 103 -10.92 -25.03 -5.70
N PHE A 104 -11.43 -26.09 -6.28
CA PHE A 104 -11.83 -26.16 -7.69
C PHE A 104 -13.32 -25.98 -7.81
N LYS A 105 -13.77 -24.91 -8.49
CA LYS A 105 -15.18 -24.57 -8.65
C LYS A 105 -15.56 -24.56 -10.13
N ASN A 106 -16.81 -24.84 -10.43
CA ASN A 106 -17.31 -24.79 -11.79
C ASN A 106 -17.21 -23.36 -12.38
N SER A 107 -16.80 -23.25 -13.63
CA SER A 107 -16.86 -22.01 -14.40
C SER A 107 -17.52 -22.25 -15.76
N SER A 108 -17.88 -21.20 -16.49
CA SER A 108 -18.62 -21.29 -17.75
C SER A 108 -17.94 -22.23 -18.78
N ASN A 109 -16.60 -22.17 -18.86
CA ASN A 109 -15.82 -22.92 -19.84
C ASN A 109 -14.79 -23.88 -19.24
N GLY A 110 -14.96 -24.25 -17.96
CA GLY A 110 -13.96 -25.05 -17.27
C GLY A 110 -14.17 -25.12 -15.77
N PHE A 111 -13.09 -25.00 -15.03
CA PHE A 111 -13.08 -24.82 -13.59
C PHE A 111 -12.20 -23.62 -13.22
N LYS A 112 -12.59 -22.89 -12.18
CA LYS A 112 -11.74 -21.91 -11.54
C LYS A 112 -10.99 -22.55 -10.38
N VAL A 113 -9.84 -21.98 -10.02
CA VAL A 113 -9.03 -22.45 -8.89
C VAL A 113 -8.75 -21.29 -7.95
N SER A 114 -9.09 -21.48 -6.68
CA SER A 114 -8.84 -20.54 -5.60
C SER A 114 -7.92 -21.19 -4.56
N ASN A 115 -6.95 -20.43 -4.06
CA ASN A 115 -6.13 -20.81 -2.92
C ASN A 115 -6.69 -20.16 -1.65
N ILE A 116 -7.07 -20.96 -0.66
CA ILE A 116 -7.44 -20.48 0.67
C ILE A 116 -6.24 -20.63 1.57
N VAL A 117 -5.72 -19.53 2.08
CA VAL A 117 -4.43 -19.50 2.74
C VAL A 117 -4.45 -18.53 3.94
N ASP A 118 -3.74 -18.87 5.00
CA ASP A 118 -3.48 -17.96 6.11
C ASP A 118 -2.85 -16.66 5.61
N ILE A 119 -3.27 -15.52 6.16
CA ILE A 119 -2.87 -14.20 5.65
C ILE A 119 -1.36 -13.96 5.78
N GLU A 120 -0.71 -14.48 6.82
CA GLU A 120 0.75 -14.33 6.97
C GLU A 120 1.49 -15.20 5.95
N GLN A 121 0.98 -16.41 5.67
CA GLN A 121 1.51 -17.27 4.59
C GLN A 121 1.27 -16.65 3.19
N TYR A 122 0.12 -16.00 2.98
CA TYR A 122 -0.13 -15.22 1.77
C TYR A 122 0.92 -14.14 1.57
N LEU A 123 1.23 -13.37 2.63
CA LEU A 123 2.23 -12.30 2.57
C LEU A 123 3.63 -12.81 2.22
N ARG A 124 4.02 -14.02 2.66
CA ARG A 124 5.30 -14.64 2.27
C ARG A 124 5.42 -14.78 0.75
N GLY A 125 4.30 -15.08 0.08
CA GLY A 125 4.22 -15.17 -1.37
C GLY A 125 4.18 -13.81 -2.09
N VAL A 126 3.94 -12.69 -1.38
CA VAL A 126 3.73 -11.34 -1.93
C VAL A 126 4.94 -10.43 -1.75
N ILE A 127 5.48 -10.32 -0.53
CA ILE A 127 6.39 -9.22 -0.14
C ILE A 127 7.65 -9.15 -1.03
N LYS A 128 8.28 -10.29 -1.32
CA LYS A 128 9.47 -10.33 -2.21
C LYS A 128 9.15 -9.88 -3.64
N ALA A 129 7.93 -10.09 -4.11
CA ALA A 129 7.51 -9.67 -5.45
C ALA A 129 7.24 -8.16 -5.52
N GLU A 130 6.84 -7.55 -4.42
CA GLU A 130 6.57 -6.11 -4.30
C GLU A 130 7.81 -5.29 -3.96
N MET A 131 8.64 -5.77 -3.03
CA MET A 131 9.85 -5.10 -2.59
C MET A 131 11.06 -6.04 -2.55
N SER A 132 12.23 -5.52 -2.92
CA SER A 132 13.47 -6.29 -2.83
C SER A 132 13.80 -6.64 -1.37
N PRO A 133 14.02 -7.92 -1.04
CA PRO A 133 14.44 -8.33 0.30
C PRO A 133 15.81 -7.77 0.73
N LYS A 134 16.56 -7.18 -0.19
CA LYS A 134 17.84 -6.50 0.11
C LYS A 134 17.66 -5.10 0.67
N TRP A 135 16.45 -4.57 0.67
CA TRP A 135 16.16 -3.25 1.20
C TRP A 135 16.12 -3.27 2.73
N HIS A 136 16.16 -2.09 3.33
CA HIS A 136 16.15 -1.97 4.79
C HIS A 136 14.88 -2.59 5.38
N ILE A 137 15.02 -3.30 6.50
CA ILE A 137 13.93 -4.08 7.12
C ILE A 137 12.70 -3.21 7.46
N GLU A 138 12.90 -1.95 7.84
CA GLU A 138 11.80 -1.04 8.17
C GLU A 138 10.94 -0.69 6.96
N ALA A 139 11.51 -0.62 5.75
CA ALA A 139 10.72 -0.47 4.53
C ALA A 139 9.90 -1.73 4.22
N LEU A 140 10.48 -2.92 4.45
CA LEU A 140 9.77 -4.18 4.30
C LEU A 140 8.62 -4.32 5.31
N LYS A 141 8.84 -3.93 6.57
CA LYS A 141 7.79 -3.90 7.61
C LYS A 141 6.63 -2.98 7.22
N ALA A 142 6.93 -1.77 6.74
CA ALA A 142 5.89 -0.87 6.24
C ALA A 142 5.09 -1.50 5.10
N GLN A 143 5.76 -2.16 4.14
CA GLN A 143 5.11 -2.87 3.05
C GLN A 143 4.26 -4.04 3.55
N CYS A 144 4.73 -4.81 4.55
CA CYS A 144 3.96 -5.92 5.15
C CYS A 144 2.64 -5.43 5.74
N ILE A 145 2.67 -4.35 6.51
CA ILE A 145 1.48 -3.76 7.13
C ILE A 145 0.51 -3.28 6.05
N LEU A 146 0.99 -2.60 5.00
CA LEU A 146 0.14 -2.16 3.89
C LEU A 146 -0.44 -3.34 3.12
N ALA A 147 0.36 -4.35 2.80
CA ALA A 147 -0.09 -5.52 2.06
C ALA A 147 -1.15 -6.31 2.85
N ARG A 148 -0.96 -6.45 4.17
CA ARG A 148 -1.94 -7.08 5.07
C ARG A 148 -3.23 -6.26 5.16
N THR A 149 -3.13 -4.93 5.34
CA THR A 149 -4.30 -4.05 5.37
C THR A 149 -5.10 -4.12 4.07
N PHE A 150 -4.41 -4.14 2.93
CA PHE A 150 -5.04 -4.31 1.61
C PHE A 150 -5.78 -5.65 1.51
N ALA A 151 -5.15 -6.75 1.93
CA ALA A 151 -5.74 -8.08 1.88
C ALA A 151 -6.97 -8.21 2.79
N VAL A 152 -6.88 -7.71 4.03
CA VAL A 152 -8.01 -7.66 4.99
C VAL A 152 -9.20 -6.88 4.43
N ARG A 153 -8.93 -5.82 3.65
CA ARG A 153 -9.97 -4.96 3.08
C ARG A 153 -10.55 -5.48 1.76
N ALA A 154 -9.89 -6.42 1.11
CA ALA A 154 -10.21 -6.80 -0.27
C ALA A 154 -11.55 -7.52 -0.43
N GLY A 155 -12.09 -8.13 0.62
CA GLY A 155 -13.27 -9.02 0.70
C GLY A 155 -14.19 -9.08 -0.53
N GLY A 156 -14.25 -10.24 -1.18
CA GLY A 156 -15.16 -10.49 -2.31
C GLY A 156 -14.88 -9.69 -3.59
N LYS A 157 -13.69 -9.12 -3.76
CA LYS A 157 -13.34 -8.26 -4.90
C LYS A 157 -13.38 -8.98 -6.26
N HIS A 158 -13.22 -10.30 -6.24
CA HIS A 158 -13.31 -11.17 -7.41
C HIS A 158 -14.50 -12.13 -7.32
N GLY A 159 -15.65 -11.65 -6.88
CA GLY A 159 -16.86 -12.44 -6.64
C GLY A 159 -16.77 -13.14 -5.29
N GLU A 160 -16.50 -14.45 -5.29
CA GLU A 160 -16.30 -15.23 -4.06
C GLU A 160 -14.85 -15.22 -3.55
N ASP A 161 -13.91 -14.69 -4.35
CA ASP A 161 -12.52 -14.59 -3.98
C ASP A 161 -12.18 -13.16 -3.57
N ASP A 162 -11.33 -13.01 -2.55
CA ASP A 162 -10.92 -11.71 -2.03
C ASP A 162 -9.93 -11.03 -2.95
N LEU A 163 -9.01 -11.79 -3.50
CA LEU A 163 -7.85 -11.32 -4.25
C LEU A 163 -7.65 -12.12 -5.53
N CYS A 164 -6.83 -11.62 -6.44
CA CYS A 164 -6.21 -12.41 -7.51
C CYS A 164 -4.68 -12.36 -7.37
N ASP A 165 -4.00 -13.28 -8.04
CA ASP A 165 -2.55 -13.48 -7.97
C ASP A 165 -1.71 -12.50 -8.80
N GLY A 166 -2.35 -11.55 -9.48
CA GLY A 166 -1.72 -10.63 -10.44
C GLY A 166 -1.71 -9.16 -10.01
N TYR A 167 -1.19 -8.32 -10.90
CA TYR A 167 -1.01 -6.87 -10.71
C TYR A 167 -2.29 -6.08 -10.40
N HIS A 168 -3.47 -6.66 -10.60
CA HIS A 168 -4.72 -6.01 -10.25
C HIS A 168 -4.92 -5.93 -8.73
N CYS A 169 -4.42 -6.92 -7.98
CA CYS A 169 -4.42 -6.94 -6.53
C CYS A 169 -2.98 -6.80 -6.00
N GLN A 170 -2.33 -7.93 -5.76
CA GLN A 170 -0.94 -8.03 -5.33
C GLN A 170 -0.32 -9.23 -6.03
N VAL A 171 0.92 -9.12 -6.47
CA VAL A 171 1.59 -10.22 -7.17
C VAL A 171 1.88 -11.33 -6.17
N TYR A 172 1.09 -12.41 -6.24
CA TYR A 172 1.22 -13.58 -5.38
C TYR A 172 1.92 -14.72 -6.10
N LYS A 173 3.03 -15.18 -5.56
CA LYS A 173 3.92 -16.20 -6.14
C LYS A 173 3.94 -17.51 -5.35
N GLY A 174 3.06 -17.66 -4.36
CA GLY A 174 3.11 -18.82 -3.47
C GLY A 174 4.52 -19.01 -2.87
N ILE A 175 4.97 -20.25 -2.71
CA ILE A 175 6.26 -20.61 -2.12
C ILE A 175 7.46 -19.97 -2.85
N SER A 176 7.39 -19.80 -4.16
CA SER A 176 8.49 -19.17 -4.92
C SER A 176 8.71 -17.69 -4.56
N GLY A 177 7.71 -17.07 -3.93
CA GLY A 177 7.78 -15.72 -3.38
C GLY A 177 8.47 -15.61 -2.01
N GLU A 178 8.69 -16.70 -1.30
CA GLU A 178 9.23 -16.69 0.06
C GLU A 178 10.71 -16.25 0.11
N ASN A 179 11.05 -15.55 1.19
CA ASN A 179 12.40 -15.11 1.45
C ASN A 179 12.60 -14.82 2.94
N ARG A 180 13.63 -15.40 3.57
CA ARG A 180 13.90 -15.29 5.02
C ARG A 180 13.88 -13.86 5.57
N ILE A 181 14.35 -12.86 4.81
CA ILE A 181 14.36 -11.46 5.27
C ILE A 181 12.96 -10.87 5.20
N ALA A 182 12.21 -11.15 4.11
CA ALA A 182 10.81 -10.75 3.99
C ALA A 182 9.95 -11.46 5.06
N ASP A 183 10.18 -12.75 5.29
CA ASP A 183 9.48 -13.54 6.30
C ASP A 183 9.69 -12.97 7.71
N ARG A 184 10.92 -12.56 8.03
CA ARG A 184 11.22 -11.86 9.28
C ARG A 184 10.43 -10.55 9.42
N ALA A 185 10.30 -9.75 8.35
CA ALA A 185 9.51 -8.52 8.39
C ALA A 185 8.01 -8.80 8.60
N ILE A 186 7.49 -9.89 8.02
CA ILE A 186 6.12 -10.37 8.23
C ILE A 186 5.91 -10.79 9.68
N GLU A 187 6.81 -11.59 10.23
CA GLU A 187 6.76 -12.08 11.61
C GLU A 187 6.82 -10.92 12.62
N GLU A 188 7.75 -9.97 12.43
CA GLU A 188 7.91 -8.81 13.32
C GLU A 188 6.73 -7.80 13.21
N THR A 189 5.84 -7.94 12.23
CA THR A 189 4.63 -7.12 12.06
C THR A 189 3.35 -7.95 12.03
N SER A 190 3.39 -9.19 12.53
CA SER A 190 2.26 -10.12 12.44
C SER A 190 0.99 -9.53 13.04
N GLY A 191 -0.12 -9.64 12.31
CA GLY A 191 -1.42 -9.11 12.69
C GLY A 191 -1.58 -7.59 12.62
N LEU A 192 -0.50 -6.80 12.43
CA LEU A 192 -0.60 -5.35 12.37
C LEU A 192 -1.17 -4.88 11.03
N ILE A 193 -2.18 -4.02 11.10
CA ILE A 193 -2.80 -3.34 9.95
C ILE A 193 -2.90 -1.83 10.22
N LEU A 194 -3.08 -1.04 9.17
CA LEU A 194 -3.49 0.36 9.29
C LEU A 194 -5.00 0.48 9.46
N ARG A 195 -5.43 1.34 10.38
CA ARG A 195 -6.84 1.64 10.64
C ARG A 195 -7.12 3.14 10.50
N TRP A 196 -8.30 3.45 10.01
CA TRP A 196 -8.87 4.79 9.98
C TRP A 196 -10.26 4.75 10.60
N ASN A 197 -10.48 5.55 11.65
CA ASN A 197 -11.73 5.55 12.41
C ASN A 197 -12.17 4.13 12.84
N GLY A 198 -11.21 3.32 13.33
CA GLY A 198 -11.45 1.97 13.81
C GLY A 198 -11.55 0.88 12.73
N SER A 199 -11.77 1.24 11.46
CA SER A 199 -11.86 0.30 10.33
C SER A 199 -10.53 0.14 9.60
N PRO A 200 -10.27 -1.00 8.92
CA PRO A 200 -9.10 -1.13 8.06
C PRO A 200 -9.02 -0.01 7.04
N ALA A 201 -7.89 0.70 6.99
CA ALA A 201 -7.69 1.85 6.13
C ALA A 201 -7.66 1.49 4.63
N SER A 202 -8.07 2.40 3.76
CA SER A 202 -7.82 2.28 2.32
C SER A 202 -6.37 2.59 2.04
N VAL A 203 -5.60 1.58 1.68
CA VAL A 203 -4.16 1.69 1.46
C VAL A 203 -3.78 1.44 0.02
N TYR A 204 -2.81 2.21 -0.46
CA TYR A 204 -2.24 2.09 -1.79
C TYR A 204 -0.73 2.28 -1.72
N TYR A 205 -0.02 1.65 -2.62
CA TYR A 205 1.42 1.84 -2.78
C TYR A 205 1.82 1.71 -4.24
N HIS A 206 2.93 2.27 -4.59
CA HIS A 206 3.45 2.27 -5.95
C HIS A 206 4.99 2.28 -5.92
N SER A 207 5.60 1.94 -7.03
CA SER A 207 7.06 1.78 -7.07
C SER A 207 7.79 3.08 -6.74
N ASP A 208 7.47 4.18 -7.42
CA ASP A 208 8.26 5.42 -7.38
C ASP A 208 7.37 6.64 -7.62
N SER A 209 7.36 7.60 -6.69
CA SER A 209 6.54 8.82 -6.80
C SER A 209 7.11 9.84 -7.80
N GLY A 210 8.39 9.74 -8.16
CA GLY A 210 9.09 10.76 -8.94
C GLY A 210 9.38 12.04 -8.15
N GLY A 211 9.30 11.97 -6.80
CA GLY A 211 9.59 13.06 -5.87
C GLY A 211 8.36 13.68 -5.18
N MET A 212 7.15 13.32 -5.61
CA MET A 212 5.92 13.78 -4.97
C MET A 212 4.78 12.78 -5.18
N VAL A 213 4.06 12.42 -4.13
CA VAL A 213 2.82 11.63 -4.20
C VAL A 213 1.63 12.54 -4.53
N THR A 214 0.55 11.94 -5.02
CA THR A 214 -0.70 12.63 -5.36
C THR A 214 -1.89 12.09 -4.55
N SER A 215 -3.03 12.77 -4.59
CA SER A 215 -4.24 12.34 -3.91
C SER A 215 -4.98 11.22 -4.64
N SER A 216 -5.80 10.49 -3.91
CA SER A 216 -6.72 9.49 -4.49
C SER A 216 -7.75 10.14 -5.41
N GLY A 217 -8.22 11.35 -5.08
CA GLY A 217 -9.17 12.11 -5.89
C GLY A 217 -8.62 12.47 -7.27
N ASN A 218 -7.36 12.84 -7.35
CA ASN A 218 -6.69 13.18 -8.61
C ASN A 218 -6.57 11.97 -9.57
N VAL A 219 -6.52 10.75 -9.04
CA VAL A 219 -6.33 9.55 -9.86
C VAL A 219 -7.65 8.83 -10.14
N TRP A 220 -8.52 8.69 -9.13
CA TRP A 220 -9.74 7.87 -9.22
C TRP A 220 -11.03 8.63 -8.97
N GLY A 221 -10.98 9.92 -8.62
CA GLY A 221 -12.15 10.78 -8.41
C GLY A 221 -12.79 10.67 -7.04
N GLY A 222 -12.23 9.88 -6.13
CA GLY A 222 -12.71 9.74 -4.75
C GLY A 222 -11.65 10.20 -3.75
N ASP A 223 -11.96 11.20 -2.93
CA ASP A 223 -11.04 11.73 -1.92
C ASP A 223 -11.01 10.83 -0.68
N ILE A 224 -9.81 10.45 -0.29
CA ILE A 224 -9.52 9.77 0.97
C ILE A 224 -8.70 10.75 1.82
N PRO A 225 -9.19 11.16 3.00
CA PRO A 225 -8.67 12.33 3.73
C PRO A 225 -7.17 12.30 4.05
N TYR A 226 -6.58 11.11 4.21
CA TYR A 226 -5.16 10.93 4.52
C TYR A 226 -4.30 10.62 3.27
N LEU A 227 -4.87 10.59 2.06
CA LEU A 227 -4.14 10.37 0.81
C LEU A 227 -4.06 11.67 0.00
N GLU A 228 -3.32 12.62 0.54
CA GLU A 228 -3.12 13.95 -0.03
C GLU A 228 -1.79 14.08 -0.78
N PRO A 229 -1.68 15.06 -1.69
CA PRO A 229 -0.41 15.36 -2.36
C PRO A 229 0.67 15.75 -1.35
N LYS A 230 1.87 15.16 -1.49
CA LYS A 230 2.97 15.38 -0.55
C LYS A 230 4.32 15.16 -1.22
N ALA A 231 5.26 16.09 -1.00
CA ALA A 231 6.62 15.95 -1.50
C ALA A 231 7.37 14.87 -0.71
N GLU A 232 8.23 14.10 -1.36
CA GLU A 232 9.10 13.15 -0.66
C GLU A 232 10.09 13.90 0.25
N PRO A 233 10.33 13.44 1.50
CA PRO A 233 11.17 14.16 2.45
C PRO A 233 12.66 14.06 2.12
N PHE A 234 13.04 13.11 1.28
CA PHE A 234 14.41 12.87 0.85
C PHE A 234 14.49 12.65 -0.66
N ALA A 235 15.53 13.18 -1.28
CA ALA A 235 15.86 12.82 -2.66
C ALA A 235 16.32 11.36 -2.73
N TYR A 236 15.90 10.66 -3.76
CA TYR A 236 16.33 9.29 -4.04
C TYR A 236 16.48 9.08 -5.54
N SER A 237 17.19 8.03 -5.91
CA SER A 237 17.36 7.61 -7.30
C SER A 237 17.06 6.13 -7.43
N GLY A 238 15.94 5.81 -8.03
CA GLY A 238 15.53 4.47 -8.43
C GLY A 238 15.63 4.31 -9.95
N PRO A 239 15.45 3.10 -10.47
CA PRO A 239 15.55 2.82 -11.90
C PRO A 239 14.48 3.52 -12.74
N ASN A 240 13.43 4.01 -12.12
CA ASN A 240 12.31 4.69 -12.76
C ASN A 240 12.04 6.09 -12.21
N THR A 241 12.95 6.63 -11.39
CA THR A 241 12.80 8.00 -10.85
C THR A 241 12.81 9.01 -11.99
N ILE A 242 13.65 8.78 -12.98
CA ILE A 242 13.65 9.54 -14.25
C ILE A 242 13.65 8.52 -15.39
N TRP A 243 12.81 8.73 -16.38
CA TRP A 243 12.71 7.87 -17.55
C TRP A 243 12.43 8.65 -18.83
N GLU A 244 12.86 8.09 -19.94
CA GLU A 244 12.64 8.62 -21.27
C GLU A 244 12.19 7.49 -22.18
N ILE A 245 11.29 7.81 -23.11
CA ILE A 245 10.87 6.89 -24.16
C ILE A 245 10.53 7.67 -25.43
N SER A 246 10.99 7.15 -26.58
CA SER A 246 10.54 7.61 -27.88
C SER A 246 9.52 6.65 -28.44
N LEU A 247 8.35 7.16 -28.81
CA LEU A 247 7.24 6.39 -29.37
C LEU A 247 6.89 6.91 -30.76
N HIS A 248 6.71 6.00 -31.69
CA HIS A 248 6.18 6.37 -33.00
C HIS A 248 4.70 6.75 -32.88
N MET A 249 4.29 7.87 -33.49
CA MET A 249 2.92 8.36 -33.36
C MET A 249 1.87 7.37 -33.81
N SER A 250 2.17 6.56 -34.83
CA SER A 250 1.28 5.48 -35.27
C SER A 250 0.98 4.43 -34.20
N LEU A 251 1.90 4.20 -33.26
CA LEU A 251 1.64 3.32 -32.11
C LEU A 251 0.57 3.92 -31.20
N ILE A 252 0.67 5.22 -30.91
CA ILE A 252 -0.33 5.91 -30.08
C ILE A 252 -1.68 5.90 -30.78
N GLU A 253 -1.71 6.22 -32.08
CA GLU A 253 -2.92 6.17 -32.94
C GLU A 253 -3.57 4.79 -32.90
N SER A 254 -2.81 3.73 -33.17
CA SER A 254 -3.34 2.37 -33.18
C SER A 254 -3.91 1.94 -31.82
N LYS A 255 -3.27 2.38 -30.70
CA LYS A 255 -3.77 2.10 -29.35
C LYS A 255 -5.07 2.85 -29.04
N LEU A 256 -5.20 4.10 -29.49
CA LEU A 256 -6.44 4.88 -29.35
C LEU A 256 -7.57 4.25 -30.16
N ILE A 257 -7.32 3.95 -31.44
CA ILE A 257 -8.31 3.33 -32.35
C ILE A 257 -8.77 1.97 -31.79
N GLY A 258 -7.84 1.12 -31.37
CA GLY A 258 -8.15 -0.19 -30.77
C GLY A 258 -8.99 -0.12 -29.49
N ASN A 259 -9.13 1.05 -28.90
CA ASN A 259 -9.99 1.36 -27.74
C ASN A 259 -11.16 2.28 -28.08
N GLY A 260 -11.55 2.35 -29.34
CA GLY A 260 -12.74 3.10 -29.79
C GLY A 260 -12.54 4.63 -29.89
N ILE A 261 -11.30 5.12 -29.79
CA ILE A 261 -10.99 6.54 -29.92
C ILE A 261 -10.37 6.78 -31.30
N ASN A 262 -11.23 6.97 -32.30
CA ASN A 262 -10.80 7.25 -33.66
C ASN A 262 -10.80 8.75 -33.92
N ILE A 263 -9.63 9.36 -33.93
CA ILE A 263 -9.38 10.79 -34.22
C ILE A 263 -8.54 10.99 -35.49
N GLY A 264 -8.31 9.91 -36.25
CA GLY A 264 -7.49 9.94 -37.46
C GLY A 264 -6.00 10.14 -37.11
N THR A 265 -5.26 10.77 -38.01
CA THR A 265 -3.83 11.08 -37.81
C THR A 265 -3.69 12.17 -36.76
N ILE A 266 -2.87 11.93 -35.72
CA ILE A 266 -2.67 12.86 -34.61
C ILE A 266 -1.83 14.06 -35.07
N HIS A 267 -2.34 15.27 -34.78
CA HIS A 267 -1.63 16.52 -35.01
C HIS A 267 -0.99 17.08 -33.75
N SER A 268 -1.67 16.96 -32.59
CA SER A 268 -1.13 17.41 -31.32
C SER A 268 -1.67 16.62 -30.12
N ILE A 269 -0.84 16.55 -29.09
CA ILE A 269 -1.22 16.05 -27.75
C ILE A 269 -0.81 17.15 -26.76
N THR A 270 -1.80 17.70 -26.04
CA THR A 270 -1.57 18.85 -25.15
C THR A 270 -2.12 18.58 -23.77
N PRO A 271 -1.29 18.64 -22.72
CA PRO A 271 -1.80 18.62 -21.34
C PRO A 271 -2.70 19.84 -21.07
N LEU A 272 -3.93 19.61 -20.60
CA LEU A 272 -4.89 20.66 -20.27
C LEU A 272 -4.91 21.00 -18.78
N LYS A 273 -4.67 20.00 -17.93
CA LYS A 273 -4.69 20.15 -16.46
C LYS A 273 -3.68 19.22 -15.82
N ARG A 274 -2.97 19.75 -14.85
CA ARG A 274 -2.06 19.00 -13.96
C ARG A 274 -2.52 19.14 -12.51
N ASP A 275 -2.13 18.21 -11.67
CA ASP A 275 -2.27 18.32 -10.22
C ASP A 275 -1.06 19.03 -9.60
N GLU A 276 -1.07 19.15 -8.27
CA GLU A 276 -0.02 19.79 -7.48
C GLU A 276 1.31 19.06 -7.59
N SER A 277 1.30 17.76 -7.90
CA SER A 277 2.51 16.96 -8.15
C SER A 277 3.08 17.13 -9.56
N GLY A 278 2.36 17.86 -10.42
CA GLY A 278 2.68 18.01 -11.84
C GLY A 278 2.16 16.89 -12.74
N ARG A 279 1.42 15.93 -12.20
CA ARG A 279 0.84 14.82 -12.98
C ARG A 279 -0.28 15.31 -13.87
N ILE A 280 -0.34 14.78 -15.09
CA ILE A 280 -1.38 15.11 -16.06
C ILE A 280 -2.72 14.50 -15.60
N LEU A 281 -3.66 15.37 -15.23
CA LEU A 281 -5.04 14.99 -14.94
C LEU A 281 -5.88 14.89 -16.20
N LYS A 282 -5.68 15.81 -17.15
CA LYS A 282 -6.43 15.88 -18.40
C LYS A 282 -5.52 16.31 -19.54
N MET A 283 -5.70 15.70 -20.69
CA MET A 283 -5.03 16.09 -21.93
C MET A 283 -5.99 16.07 -23.11
N GLU A 284 -5.68 16.88 -24.11
CA GLU A 284 -6.39 16.94 -25.38
C GLU A 284 -5.54 16.29 -26.46
N ILE A 285 -6.17 15.50 -27.31
CA ILE A 285 -5.55 14.89 -28.48
C ILE A 285 -6.34 15.35 -29.70
N LYS A 286 -5.68 16.03 -30.64
CA LYS A 286 -6.26 16.51 -31.90
C LYS A 286 -5.72 15.72 -33.06
N GLY A 287 -6.58 15.34 -33.96
CA GLY A 287 -6.24 14.66 -35.20
C GLY A 287 -7.15 15.07 -36.36
N THR A 288 -6.91 14.48 -37.56
CA THR A 288 -7.67 14.76 -38.77
C THR A 288 -9.16 14.44 -38.64
N GLY A 289 -9.53 13.49 -37.78
CA GLY A 289 -10.92 13.05 -37.56
C GLY A 289 -11.58 13.73 -36.36
N GLY A 290 -10.93 14.67 -35.68
CA GLY A 290 -11.51 15.40 -34.56
C GLY A 290 -10.60 15.58 -33.36
N THR A 291 -11.23 15.93 -32.22
CA THR A 291 -10.56 16.21 -30.95
C THR A 291 -11.15 15.35 -29.84
N LYS A 292 -10.30 14.79 -28.99
CA LYS A 292 -10.72 14.02 -27.80
C LYS A 292 -9.93 14.45 -26.57
N ALA A 293 -10.64 14.72 -25.49
CA ALA A 293 -10.01 14.88 -24.19
C ALA A 293 -10.08 13.56 -23.39
N ILE A 294 -8.95 13.17 -22.81
CA ILE A 294 -8.83 11.97 -21.95
C ILE A 294 -8.01 12.30 -20.69
N SER A 295 -8.07 11.44 -19.68
CA SER A 295 -7.21 11.61 -18.52
C SER A 295 -5.78 11.12 -18.84
N GLY A 296 -4.79 11.67 -18.11
CA GLY A 296 -3.41 11.16 -18.19
C GLY A 296 -3.33 9.68 -17.80
N TYR A 297 -4.16 9.23 -16.86
CA TYR A 297 -4.27 7.83 -16.46
C TYR A 297 -4.80 6.94 -17.60
N THR A 298 -5.85 7.40 -18.30
CA THR A 298 -6.37 6.72 -19.48
C THR A 298 -5.30 6.63 -20.57
N PHE A 299 -4.61 7.72 -20.88
CA PHE A 299 -3.52 7.73 -21.86
C PHE A 299 -2.42 6.72 -21.50
N ARG A 300 -1.96 6.73 -20.24
CA ARG A 300 -0.96 5.80 -19.73
C ARG A 300 -1.39 4.34 -19.94
N ASN A 301 -2.62 4.00 -19.62
CA ASN A 301 -3.13 2.63 -19.73
C ASN A 301 -3.30 2.19 -21.20
N LEU A 302 -3.78 3.07 -22.07
CA LEU A 302 -3.95 2.79 -23.51
C LEU A 302 -2.62 2.56 -24.22
N VAL A 303 -1.64 3.42 -23.99
CA VAL A 303 -0.29 3.31 -24.57
C VAL A 303 0.48 2.15 -23.95
N GLY A 304 0.22 1.88 -22.69
CA GLY A 304 0.79 0.79 -21.91
C GLY A 304 1.64 1.29 -20.74
N ALA A 305 1.27 0.83 -19.53
CA ALA A 305 1.93 1.22 -18.28
C ALA A 305 3.42 0.86 -18.18
N GLY A 306 3.88 -0.11 -18.96
CA GLY A 306 5.31 -0.44 -19.09
C GLY A 306 6.10 0.58 -19.91
N LYS A 307 5.43 1.31 -20.81
CA LYS A 307 6.01 2.39 -21.63
C LYS A 307 5.88 3.74 -20.93
N ILE A 308 4.66 4.13 -20.58
CA ILE A 308 4.35 5.35 -19.83
C ILE A 308 4.28 4.97 -18.35
N LYS A 309 5.41 5.11 -17.65
CA LYS A 309 5.57 4.56 -16.29
C LYS A 309 4.72 5.28 -15.23
N SER A 310 4.43 6.57 -15.43
CA SER A 310 3.58 7.38 -14.55
C SER A 310 2.81 8.41 -15.38
N THR A 311 1.95 9.20 -14.75
CA THR A 311 1.29 10.36 -15.37
C THR A 311 2.08 11.67 -15.17
N LEU A 312 3.25 11.59 -14.53
CA LEU A 312 4.17 12.71 -14.36
C LEU A 312 5.17 12.70 -15.52
N PHE A 313 4.78 13.30 -16.64
CA PHE A 313 5.61 13.33 -17.84
C PHE A 313 5.36 14.58 -18.70
N GLU A 314 6.28 14.82 -19.65
CA GLU A 314 6.25 15.88 -20.64
C GLU A 314 6.56 15.33 -22.02
N PHE A 315 6.05 16.00 -23.06
CA PHE A 315 6.38 15.73 -24.46
C PHE A 315 7.48 16.68 -24.94
N GLY A 316 8.38 16.19 -25.80
CA GLY A 316 9.33 17.05 -26.53
C GLY A 316 10.77 17.00 -26.04
N ALA A 317 11.49 18.08 -26.23
CA ALA A 317 12.88 18.19 -25.81
C ALA A 317 12.99 18.14 -24.28
N ARG A 318 14.11 17.55 -23.81
CA ARG A 318 14.40 17.43 -22.38
C ARG A 318 14.32 18.81 -21.72
N SER A 319 13.43 18.93 -20.71
CA SER A 319 13.39 20.16 -19.91
C SER A 319 14.75 20.45 -19.31
N PRO A 320 15.26 21.70 -19.36
CA PRO A 320 16.53 22.06 -18.75
C PRO A 320 16.64 21.73 -17.27
N TYR A 321 15.51 21.57 -16.58
CA TYR A 321 15.45 21.15 -15.17
C TYR A 321 15.77 19.66 -14.92
N ILE A 322 15.96 18.86 -15.97
CA ILE A 322 16.39 17.45 -15.87
C ILE A 322 17.91 17.30 -16.05
N ASN A 323 18.62 18.39 -16.34
CA ASN A 323 20.02 18.36 -16.73
C ASN A 323 21.04 18.33 -15.59
N GLU A 324 20.64 18.31 -14.32
CA GLU A 324 21.61 18.24 -13.23
C GLU A 324 21.81 16.80 -12.77
N GLU A 325 23.06 16.43 -12.85
CA GLU A 325 23.80 15.25 -12.39
C GLU A 325 22.99 14.12 -11.73
N ARG A 326 23.21 12.90 -12.23
CA ARG A 326 22.83 11.66 -11.57
C ARG A 326 23.24 11.72 -10.08
N GLY A 327 22.35 12.14 -9.21
CA GLY A 327 22.61 12.05 -7.77
C GLY A 327 22.08 13.14 -6.86
N SER A 328 21.70 14.30 -7.35
CA SER A 328 21.14 15.32 -6.46
C SER A 328 20.06 16.12 -7.17
N LEU A 329 18.80 15.85 -6.82
CA LEU A 329 17.81 16.93 -6.87
C LEU A 329 18.30 17.94 -5.83
N PRO A 330 18.51 19.25 -6.19
CA PRO A 330 18.72 20.24 -5.17
C PRO A 330 17.43 20.25 -4.34
N LEU A 331 17.47 19.63 -3.17
CA LEU A 331 16.58 20.02 -2.11
C LEU A 331 16.93 21.50 -1.90
N SER A 332 16.02 22.40 -2.28
CA SER A 332 15.98 23.67 -1.58
C SER A 332 16.00 23.30 -0.11
N PRO A 333 17.00 23.74 0.68
CA PRO A 333 16.98 23.46 2.08
C PRO A 333 15.58 23.85 2.54
N LEU A 334 14.90 22.94 3.24
CA LEU A 334 13.74 23.29 4.04
C LEU A 334 14.05 24.67 4.59
N PRO A 335 13.16 25.69 4.43
CA PRO A 335 13.46 27.00 4.92
C PRO A 335 14.01 26.75 6.31
N LYS A 336 15.30 27.10 6.50
CA LYS A 336 15.88 27.09 7.84
C LYS A 336 14.92 28.01 8.57
N LYS A 337 13.98 27.39 9.31
CA LYS A 337 13.25 28.10 10.32
C LYS A 337 14.36 28.84 10.99
N ASN A 338 14.48 30.15 10.73
CA ASN A 338 15.28 31.02 11.56
C ASN A 338 14.63 30.82 12.91
N ILE A 339 15.11 29.82 13.61
CA ILE A 339 15.03 29.74 15.04
C ILE A 339 15.91 30.93 15.44
N ASN A 340 15.31 32.14 15.34
CA ASN A 340 15.69 33.14 16.27
C ASN A 340 15.70 32.36 17.54
N LYS A 341 16.85 32.29 18.18
CA LYS A 341 17.02 31.93 19.57
C LYS A 341 16.14 32.87 20.42
N SER A 342 14.84 32.70 20.30
CA SER A 342 13.89 32.96 21.33
C SER A 342 14.15 31.86 22.33
N SER A 343 14.88 32.25 23.38
CA SER A 343 15.09 31.57 24.64
C SER A 343 14.27 30.29 24.74
N ALA A 344 15.00 29.15 24.71
CA ALA A 344 14.47 27.88 25.18
C ALA A 344 13.81 28.18 26.54
N VAL A 345 12.50 28.28 26.54
CA VAL A 345 11.72 28.11 27.76
C VAL A 345 11.82 26.61 28.02
N THR A 346 12.85 26.27 28.74
CA THR A 346 12.95 25.00 29.44
C THR A 346 11.89 25.07 30.53
N VAL A 347 10.64 24.77 30.18
CA VAL A 347 9.63 24.44 31.18
C VAL A 347 9.95 23.04 31.63
N THR A 348 10.86 22.93 32.56
CA THR A 348 11.04 21.78 33.43
C THR A 348 9.98 21.88 34.55
N GLU A 349 8.71 21.78 34.21
CA GLU A 349 7.72 21.39 35.20
C GLU A 349 8.00 19.92 35.50
N LYS A 350 8.62 19.69 36.67
CA LYS A 350 8.74 18.35 37.24
C LYS A 350 7.33 17.79 37.43
N ILE A 351 7.08 16.62 36.88
CA ILE A 351 5.81 15.93 37.09
C ILE A 351 5.76 15.47 38.53
N ASP A 352 4.72 15.84 39.25
CA ASP A 352 4.51 15.38 40.62
C ASP A 352 4.19 13.89 40.63
N LEU A 353 5.07 13.10 41.23
CA LEU A 353 4.94 11.63 41.32
C LEU A 353 4.14 11.19 42.55
N SER A 354 3.67 12.09 43.40
CA SER A 354 2.95 11.75 44.64
C SER A 354 1.62 11.01 44.37
N GLU A 355 1.02 11.20 43.20
CA GLU A 355 -0.23 10.57 42.78
C GLU A 355 0.00 9.30 41.92
N MET A 356 1.23 8.86 41.78
CA MET A 356 1.52 7.68 40.92
C MET A 356 1.02 6.40 41.62
N PRO A 357 0.23 5.54 40.93
CA PRO A 357 -0.27 4.29 41.50
C PRO A 357 0.86 3.33 41.92
N GLU A 358 0.56 2.38 42.80
CA GLU A 358 1.52 1.35 43.22
C GLU A 358 1.60 0.18 42.26
N ASP A 359 0.49 -0.16 41.60
CA ASP A 359 0.40 -1.26 40.62
C ASP A 359 1.19 -0.94 39.36
N LYS A 360 1.86 -1.95 38.78
CA LYS A 360 2.75 -1.76 37.62
C LYS A 360 2.02 -1.32 36.34
N GLU A 361 0.88 -1.92 36.05
CA GLU A 361 0.11 -1.58 34.87
C GLU A 361 -0.52 -0.19 35.01
N GLU A 362 -1.03 0.12 36.20
CA GLU A 362 -1.56 1.45 36.49
C GLU A 362 -0.48 2.53 36.47
N LYS A 363 0.75 2.23 36.94
CA LYS A 363 1.91 3.11 36.80
C LYS A 363 2.21 3.44 35.33
N LEU A 364 2.24 2.43 34.48
CA LEU A 364 2.50 2.63 33.05
C LEU A 364 1.40 3.47 32.40
N ILE A 365 0.13 3.19 32.72
CA ILE A 365 -1.01 3.97 32.24
C ILE A 365 -0.90 5.44 32.73
N TRP A 366 -0.56 5.64 34.00
CA TRP A 366 -0.41 6.98 34.57
C TRP A 366 0.75 7.76 33.92
N LEU A 367 1.92 7.13 33.77
CA LEU A 367 3.08 7.70 33.10
C LEU A 367 2.77 8.00 31.61
N THR A 368 2.00 7.14 30.96
CA THR A 368 1.53 7.37 29.58
C THR A 368 0.66 8.62 29.48
N LYS A 369 -0.29 8.80 30.41
CA LYS A 369 -1.13 10.01 30.47
C LYS A 369 -0.31 11.28 30.72
N LYS A 370 0.83 11.18 31.41
CA LYS A 370 1.77 12.27 31.61
C LYS A 370 2.71 12.50 30.41
N ARG A 371 2.50 11.76 29.30
CA ARG A 371 3.25 11.91 28.04
C ARG A 371 4.77 11.74 28.16
N VAL A 372 5.22 10.89 29.08
CA VAL A 372 6.67 10.62 29.29
C VAL A 372 7.24 9.57 28.33
N PHE A 373 6.41 8.93 27.51
CA PHE A 373 6.83 7.96 26.52
C PHE A 373 6.61 8.46 25.10
N THR A 374 7.52 8.09 24.20
CA THR A 374 7.31 8.20 22.76
C THR A 374 6.28 7.16 22.31
N THR A 375 5.68 7.36 21.12
CA THR A 375 4.77 6.36 20.52
C THR A 375 5.44 4.99 20.36
N LEU A 376 6.75 4.96 20.02
CA LEU A 376 7.54 3.74 19.92
C LEU A 376 7.66 3.00 21.24
N GLU A 377 7.97 3.71 22.31
CA GLU A 377 8.08 3.13 23.65
C GLU A 377 6.73 2.58 24.12
N LEU A 378 5.62 3.25 23.79
CA LEU A 378 4.28 2.72 24.07
C LEU A 378 4.01 1.40 23.34
N MET A 379 4.47 1.26 22.10
CA MET A 379 4.34 0.02 21.37
C MET A 379 5.24 -1.09 21.94
N GLU A 380 6.46 -0.75 22.38
CA GLU A 380 7.35 -1.71 23.08
C GLU A 380 6.74 -2.16 24.41
N ILE A 381 6.17 -1.26 25.20
CA ILE A 381 5.46 -1.58 26.44
C ILE A 381 4.36 -2.61 26.18
N LEU A 382 3.54 -2.39 25.15
CA LEU A 382 2.43 -3.30 24.79
C LEU A 382 2.92 -4.67 24.28
N SER A 383 4.10 -4.73 23.67
CA SER A 383 4.66 -5.95 23.07
C SER A 383 5.55 -6.76 23.99
N LYS A 384 6.04 -6.17 25.11
CA LYS A 384 7.00 -6.76 26.02
C LYS A 384 6.58 -6.59 27.49
N PRO A 385 5.58 -7.34 27.95
CA PRO A 385 5.13 -7.22 29.35
C PRO A 385 6.20 -7.51 30.39
N ASP A 386 7.18 -8.35 30.04
CA ASP A 386 8.30 -8.72 30.92
C ASP A 386 9.27 -7.54 31.19
N ASP A 387 9.25 -6.51 30.34
CA ASP A 387 10.13 -5.34 30.43
C ASP A 387 9.44 -4.11 31.11
N TYR A 388 8.25 -4.28 31.69
CA TYR A 388 7.49 -3.17 32.31
C TYR A 388 8.28 -2.40 33.35
N ASP A 389 9.11 -3.06 34.16
CA ASP A 389 9.94 -2.39 35.18
C ASP A 389 10.94 -1.42 34.54
N LEU A 390 11.54 -1.79 33.42
CA LEU A 390 12.47 -0.94 32.67
C LEU A 390 11.77 0.32 32.12
N PHE A 391 10.58 0.17 31.59
CA PHE A 391 9.80 1.31 31.08
C PHE A 391 9.30 2.23 32.20
N ILE A 392 8.86 1.67 33.32
CA ILE A 392 8.47 2.44 34.51
C ILE A 392 9.66 3.28 35.01
N GLU A 393 10.83 2.68 35.15
CA GLU A 393 12.05 3.37 35.58
C GLU A 393 12.43 4.51 34.63
N LYS A 394 12.35 4.27 33.32
CA LYS A 394 12.60 5.27 32.28
C LYS A 394 11.58 6.41 32.33
N GLY A 395 10.29 6.10 32.50
CA GLY A 395 9.21 7.09 32.64
C GLY A 395 9.38 7.96 33.87
N ILE A 396 9.72 7.38 35.02
CA ILE A 396 10.02 8.08 36.26
C ILE A 396 11.24 9.00 36.08
N ALA A 397 12.32 8.48 35.46
CA ALA A 397 13.53 9.28 35.23
C ALA A 397 13.26 10.54 34.38
N ARG A 398 12.31 10.46 33.44
CA ARG A 398 11.86 11.61 32.65
C ARG A 398 10.98 12.56 33.49
N ALA A 399 10.05 12.02 34.25
CA ALA A 399 9.18 12.80 35.10
C ALA A 399 9.99 13.62 36.14
N GLU A 400 11.09 13.05 36.62
CA GLU A 400 12.03 13.74 37.57
C GLU A 400 13.03 14.66 36.85
N GLY A 401 13.06 14.70 35.53
CA GLY A 401 14.00 15.48 34.73
C GLY A 401 15.42 14.89 34.66
N ARG A 402 15.61 13.63 35.03
CA ARG A 402 16.89 12.89 34.90
C ARG A 402 17.15 12.42 33.45
N LEU A 403 16.11 12.29 32.65
CA LEU A 403 16.17 12.04 31.20
C LEU A 403 15.37 13.10 30.44
N PRO A 404 15.74 13.45 29.22
CA PRO A 404 14.97 14.40 28.42
C PRO A 404 13.57 13.85 28.11
N MET A 405 12.57 14.74 28.20
CA MET A 405 11.20 14.43 27.76
C MET A 405 11.17 14.14 26.26
N PRO A 406 10.28 13.25 25.79
CA PRO A 406 10.08 13.04 24.35
C PRO A 406 9.64 14.36 23.70
N GLU A 407 10.14 14.63 22.50
CA GLU A 407 9.63 15.72 21.69
C GLU A 407 8.14 15.46 21.40
N GLN A 408 7.26 16.31 21.93
CA GLN A 408 5.84 16.25 21.65
C GLN A 408 5.58 16.88 20.28
N PRO A 409 4.66 16.32 19.48
CA PRO A 409 4.14 17.03 18.32
C PRO A 409 3.54 18.35 18.82
N SER A 410 4.00 19.47 18.28
CA SER A 410 3.43 20.79 18.63
C SER A 410 1.92 20.75 18.35
N GLU A 411 1.09 21.04 19.33
CA GLU A 411 -0.32 21.36 19.10
C GLU A 411 -0.37 22.48 18.06
N SER A 412 -1.06 22.23 16.96
CA SER A 412 -1.27 23.22 15.90
C SER A 412 -2.07 24.37 16.49
N THR A 413 -1.40 25.45 16.86
CA THR A 413 -2.06 26.75 16.84
C THR A 413 -2.40 27.03 15.38
N ASP A 414 -3.65 27.42 15.13
CA ASP A 414 -4.14 27.86 13.83
C ASP A 414 -3.13 28.83 13.20
N VAL A 415 -2.30 28.32 12.31
CA VAL A 415 -1.46 29.12 11.45
C VAL A 415 -2.23 29.27 10.15
N ASP A 416 -2.58 30.51 9.88
CA ASP A 416 -3.22 30.98 8.66
C ASP A 416 -2.56 30.31 7.43
N LEU A 417 -3.27 29.39 6.78
CA LEU A 417 -2.80 28.54 5.69
C LEU A 417 -2.53 29.31 4.39
N ALA A 418 -2.67 30.64 4.40
CA ALA A 418 -2.53 31.48 3.21
C ALA A 418 -1.08 31.84 2.85
N GLU A 419 -0.10 31.72 3.76
CA GLU A 419 1.28 32.20 3.50
C GLU A 419 2.39 31.15 3.49
N THR A 420 2.10 29.86 3.62
CA THR A 420 3.15 28.82 3.68
C THR A 420 3.06 27.73 2.62
N THR A 421 2.33 27.94 1.53
CA THR A 421 2.48 27.10 0.34
C THR A 421 3.67 27.55 -0.49
N GLY A 422 4.86 27.53 0.10
CA GLY A 422 6.12 27.56 -0.63
C GLY A 422 6.27 26.24 -1.38
N ILE A 423 5.48 26.00 -2.43
CA ILE A 423 5.79 25.03 -3.45
C ILE A 423 7.15 25.47 -4.02
N PRO A 424 8.19 24.63 -3.96
CA PRO A 424 9.48 25.01 -4.55
C PRO A 424 9.22 25.48 -5.98
N GLU A 425 9.78 26.61 -6.35
CA GLU A 425 9.63 27.25 -7.66
C GLU A 425 10.04 26.32 -8.84
N ILE A 426 10.60 25.17 -8.52
CA ILE A 426 11.02 24.06 -9.38
C ILE A 426 9.87 23.33 -10.08
N ILE A 427 8.60 23.53 -9.67
CA ILE A 427 7.41 22.86 -10.25
C ILE A 427 6.56 23.84 -11.05
N ARG A 428 7.05 25.01 -11.45
CA ARG A 428 6.34 25.82 -12.44
C ARG A 428 6.53 25.20 -13.82
N TYR A 429 5.60 24.32 -14.18
CA TYR A 429 5.51 23.82 -15.55
C TYR A 429 5.17 25.00 -16.47
N SER A 430 5.98 25.20 -17.50
CA SER A 430 5.62 26.13 -18.57
C SER A 430 4.34 25.62 -19.25
N PRO A 431 3.28 26.44 -19.38
CA PRO A 431 2.01 25.99 -19.96
C PRO A 431 2.07 25.75 -21.48
N ASP A 432 3.18 26.03 -22.15
CA ASP A 432 3.25 26.18 -23.60
C ASP A 432 3.91 25.04 -24.40
N LEU A 433 4.01 23.83 -23.84
CA LEU A 433 4.49 22.68 -24.62
C LEU A 433 3.36 21.94 -25.33
N SER A 434 2.69 22.62 -26.28
CA SER A 434 1.91 21.91 -27.29
C SER A 434 2.86 21.30 -28.33
N MET A 435 2.84 19.97 -28.49
CA MET A 435 3.58 19.32 -29.56
C MET A 435 2.69 19.11 -30.78
N ALA A 436 3.16 19.54 -31.92
CA ALA A 436 2.62 19.16 -33.22
C ALA A 436 3.63 18.24 -33.93
N PRO A 437 3.58 16.90 -33.71
CA PRO A 437 4.43 16.00 -34.47
C PRO A 437 3.91 15.93 -35.91
N ALA A 438 4.81 16.03 -36.89
CA ALA A 438 4.46 15.72 -38.28
C ALA A 438 4.11 14.24 -38.40
N SER A 439 3.16 13.89 -39.28
CA SER A 439 2.78 12.52 -39.58
C SER A 439 4.02 11.66 -39.85
N GLY A 440 4.11 10.51 -39.22
CA GLY A 440 5.23 9.56 -39.38
C GLY A 440 6.43 9.79 -38.45
N GLN A 441 6.39 10.78 -37.55
CA GLN A 441 7.49 11.05 -36.61
C GLN A 441 7.31 10.35 -35.25
N SER A 442 8.42 10.22 -34.52
CA SER A 442 8.42 9.77 -33.13
C SER A 442 8.28 10.96 -32.19
N VAL A 443 7.55 10.76 -31.12
CA VAL A 443 7.47 11.69 -30.00
C VAL A 443 8.33 11.16 -28.85
N THR A 444 9.20 12.00 -28.32
CA THR A 444 9.94 11.69 -27.11
C THR A 444 9.12 12.14 -25.88
N ILE A 445 9.05 11.29 -24.91
CA ILE A 445 8.33 11.52 -23.64
C ILE A 445 9.34 11.39 -22.53
N PHE A 446 9.48 12.43 -21.72
CA PHE A 446 10.29 12.46 -20.51
C PHE A 446 9.38 12.36 -19.30
N GLY A 447 9.68 11.47 -18.38
CA GLY A 447 8.82 11.31 -17.22
C GLY A 447 9.59 10.98 -15.95
N ARG A 448 8.87 11.03 -14.84
CA ARG A 448 9.38 10.74 -13.50
C ARG A 448 8.46 9.81 -12.76
N GLY A 449 9.07 8.92 -11.96
CA GLY A 449 8.34 7.96 -11.14
C GLY A 449 7.70 6.81 -11.92
N SER A 450 7.15 5.85 -11.19
CA SER A 450 6.51 4.65 -11.73
C SER A 450 5.34 4.21 -10.84
N GLY A 451 4.17 4.09 -11.44
CA GLY A 451 2.92 3.76 -10.77
C GLY A 451 1.90 4.90 -10.79
N HIS A 452 0.85 4.76 -9.99
CA HIS A 452 -0.25 5.73 -9.92
C HIS A 452 0.07 6.96 -9.06
N GLY A 453 1.08 6.89 -8.19
CA GLY A 453 1.53 8.03 -7.36
C GLY A 453 0.76 8.23 -6.06
N VAL A 454 -0.23 7.41 -5.70
CA VAL A 454 -1.05 7.55 -4.49
C VAL A 454 -0.52 6.67 -3.36
N GLY A 455 -0.54 7.18 -2.12
CA GLY A 455 -0.08 6.45 -0.94
C GLY A 455 1.44 6.26 -0.90
N MET A 456 1.93 5.11 -0.40
CA MET A 456 3.35 4.91 -0.17
C MET A 456 4.15 4.69 -1.47
N SER A 457 5.20 5.49 -1.67
CA SER A 457 6.25 5.22 -2.64
C SER A 457 7.24 4.20 -2.05
N GLN A 458 7.44 3.08 -2.75
CA GLN A 458 8.35 2.03 -2.28
C GLN A 458 9.81 2.53 -2.24
N TRP A 459 10.26 3.28 -3.25
CA TRP A 459 11.59 3.90 -3.26
C TRP A 459 11.72 5.01 -2.22
N GLY A 460 10.66 5.79 -1.97
CA GLY A 460 10.62 6.76 -0.90
C GLY A 460 10.75 6.09 0.47
N ALA A 461 9.94 5.06 0.74
CA ALA A 461 10.01 4.28 1.98
C ALA A 461 11.38 3.62 2.21
N LYS A 462 11.99 3.07 1.13
CA LYS A 462 13.37 2.57 1.18
C LYS A 462 14.33 3.64 1.68
N THR A 463 14.29 4.83 1.09
CA THR A 463 15.19 5.92 1.43
C THR A 463 14.96 6.44 2.85
N MET A 464 13.69 6.58 3.27
CA MET A 464 13.35 6.94 4.65
C MET A 464 13.94 5.93 5.63
N ALA A 465 13.78 4.62 5.39
CA ALA A 465 14.33 3.57 6.24
C ALA A 465 15.87 3.62 6.28
N GLU A 466 16.55 3.85 5.17
CA GLU A 466 18.01 4.04 5.09
C GLU A 466 18.48 5.31 5.81
N LYS A 467 17.60 6.30 6.01
CA LYS A 467 17.82 7.49 6.82
C LYS A 467 17.44 7.32 8.30
N GLY A 468 17.14 6.08 8.71
CA GLY A 468 16.85 5.73 10.10
C GLY A 468 15.38 5.86 10.51
N TRP A 469 14.45 6.04 9.57
CA TRP A 469 13.03 6.05 9.89
C TRP A 469 12.53 4.63 10.14
N THR A 470 11.71 4.49 11.15
CA THR A 470 11.00 3.24 11.44
C THR A 470 9.81 3.06 10.51
N PHE A 471 9.31 1.82 10.39
CA PHE A 471 8.10 1.53 9.62
C PHE A 471 6.90 2.39 10.07
N ALA A 472 6.79 2.66 11.38
CA ALA A 472 5.71 3.48 11.93
C ALA A 472 5.80 4.94 11.44
N GLN A 473 6.99 5.54 11.45
CA GLN A 473 7.21 6.89 10.93
C GLN A 473 6.98 6.98 9.42
N ILE A 474 7.39 5.94 8.67
CA ILE A 474 7.14 5.84 7.23
C ILE A 474 5.63 5.80 6.95
N LEU A 475 4.90 4.96 7.68
CA LEU A 475 3.44 4.84 7.51
C LEU A 475 2.69 6.09 7.93
N GLU A 476 3.07 6.72 9.06
CA GLU A 476 2.51 8.01 9.48
C GLU A 476 2.75 9.11 8.43
N TYR A 477 3.92 9.11 7.80
CA TYR A 477 4.22 10.06 6.73
C TYR A 477 3.26 9.92 5.54
N TYR A 478 3.06 8.69 5.03
CA TYR A 478 2.23 8.48 3.84
C TYR A 478 0.73 8.40 4.13
N PHE A 479 0.35 8.08 5.37
CA PHE A 479 -1.04 7.87 5.80
C PHE A 479 -1.30 8.60 7.14
N PRO A 480 -1.16 9.94 7.17
CA PRO A 480 -1.27 10.70 8.40
C PRO A 480 -2.62 10.52 9.07
N GLY A 481 -2.62 10.43 10.41
CA GLY A 481 -3.82 10.25 11.22
C GLY A 481 -4.42 8.84 11.18
N THR A 482 -3.80 7.89 10.47
CA THR A 482 -4.13 6.48 10.65
C THR A 482 -3.44 5.90 11.87
N THR A 483 -3.94 4.78 12.39
CA THR A 483 -3.34 4.07 13.52
C THR A 483 -2.89 2.67 13.10
N ILE A 484 -1.77 2.21 13.67
CA ILE A 484 -1.31 0.83 13.51
C ILE A 484 -1.85 0.01 14.66
N GLY A 485 -2.49 -1.13 14.37
CA GLY A 485 -3.07 -2.01 15.39
C GLY A 485 -3.50 -3.35 14.79
N GLN A 486 -3.88 -4.28 15.67
CA GLN A 486 -4.44 -5.60 15.28
C GLN A 486 -5.91 -5.50 14.92
#